data_afa7d49709cfee51487f207968c73585
#
_entry.id   afa7d49709cfee51487f207968c73585
#
_cell.length_a   1.000
_cell.length_b   1.000
_cell.length_c   1.000
_cell.angle_alpha   90.00
_cell.angle_beta   90.00
_cell.angle_gamma   90.00
#
_symmetry.space_group_name_H-M   'P 1'
#
loop_
_entity.id
_entity.type
_entity.pdbx_description
1 polymer ?
#
loop_
_entity_poly.entity_id
_entity_poly.type
_entity_poly.pdbx_seq_one_letter_code
_entity_poly.pdbx_strand_id
1 'polypeptide(L)'
;VRRKQISCARVGGRVLFRVQALDEYLKEKEEKMPGSSGIIYCLSRKNVEEVCYQLREDGFSVTRYHAGLSDEERKENQEDFIYDRKQIMVATNAFGMGIDKSNVRYVIHYNMPKNMESYYQEAGRAGRDGLPAECILLYAGQDVITNQFFIENMAQESEDPETTALIRQREEERLKKMTFYCFTHECLRDYILRYFGEYGSNYCGNCSNCLSEFETVDVTAAAKAILGCVRECRQRYGTTVILDTLHGANTAKIRQYRMDENSHYGELAKEPVYRLRQILNELQVREYLYVTADTYSIVRLLPKAAELLDEDGTMLMKMAKEEKRIPKAAKEKTKTKTSAAAKDLSNEEAAVFEKLRALRMELAKEHKVPPYIIFSDKTLIQMAMEKPSNKEEMLAVSGVGESKFEKYGEPFLACLAER
;
A
#
# COMPACT_ATOMS: atom_id res chain seq x y z
N VAL A 1 7.36 7.16 5.85
CA VAL A 1 7.22 6.13 4.79
C VAL A 1 8.16 6.53 3.67
N ARG A 2 9.37 5.92 3.59
CA ARG A 2 10.20 6.06 2.39
C ARG A 2 9.52 5.25 1.29
N ARG A 3 9.08 5.89 0.21
CA ARG A 3 8.90 5.19 -1.06
C ARG A 3 10.26 4.63 -1.48
N LYS A 4 10.49 3.35 -1.27
CA LYS A 4 10.98 2.59 -2.40
C LYS A 4 9.78 2.44 -3.31
N GLN A 5 9.82 3.09 -4.46
CA GLN A 5 8.87 2.86 -5.52
C GLN A 5 8.95 1.37 -5.81
N ILE A 6 7.99 0.62 -5.27
CA ILE A 6 7.68 -0.68 -5.82
C ILE A 6 7.32 -0.35 -7.27
N SER A 7 8.11 -0.81 -8.22
CA SER A 7 8.03 -0.43 -9.64
C SER A 7 6.75 -0.92 -10.33
N CYS A 8 5.67 -1.07 -9.58
CA CYS A 8 4.35 -1.50 -10.04
C CYS A 8 3.66 -0.51 -10.97
N ALA A 9 4.12 0.72 -10.99
CA ALA A 9 3.47 1.78 -11.77
C ALA A 9 3.76 1.71 -13.26
N ARG A 10 4.62 0.80 -13.75
CA ARG A 10 5.24 1.03 -15.07
C ARG A 10 4.82 0.14 -16.21
N VAL A 11 4.07 -0.95 -16.01
CA VAL A 11 3.68 -1.78 -17.16
C VAL A 11 2.26 -2.31 -17.03
N GLY A 12 1.39 -1.74 -17.81
CA GLY A 12 0.12 -2.25 -18.28
C GLY A 12 -0.58 -3.33 -17.46
N GLY A 13 -1.33 -2.95 -16.42
CA GLY A 13 -2.56 -3.62 -16.00
C GLY A 13 -2.54 -5.12 -15.66
N ARG A 14 -1.43 -5.81 -15.60
CA ARG A 14 -1.37 -7.23 -15.26
C ARG A 14 -0.98 -7.43 -13.80
N VAL A 15 -1.75 -8.26 -13.12
CA VAL A 15 -1.58 -8.70 -11.71
C VAL A 15 -0.15 -9.21 -11.42
N LEU A 16 0.51 -9.83 -12.38
CA LEU A 16 1.89 -10.34 -12.28
C LEU A 16 2.92 -9.30 -11.79
N PHE A 17 2.80 -8.04 -12.19
CA PHE A 17 3.76 -7.00 -11.78
C PHE A 17 3.57 -6.57 -10.33
N ARG A 18 2.35 -6.61 -9.81
CA ARG A 18 2.10 -6.32 -8.40
C ARG A 18 2.71 -7.39 -7.50
N VAL A 19 2.58 -8.66 -7.86
CA VAL A 19 3.14 -9.77 -7.07
C VAL A 19 4.65 -9.70 -7.04
N GLN A 20 5.33 -9.49 -8.17
CA GLN A 20 6.80 -9.38 -8.23
C GLN A 20 7.33 -8.21 -7.37
N ALA A 21 6.66 -7.07 -7.43
CA ALA A 21 7.07 -5.91 -6.64
C ALA A 21 6.80 -6.11 -5.14
N LEU A 22 5.75 -6.84 -4.80
CA LEU A 22 5.48 -7.25 -3.43
C LEU A 22 6.57 -8.21 -2.93
N ASP A 23 6.94 -9.20 -3.74
CA ASP A 23 7.99 -10.16 -3.45
C ASP A 23 9.35 -9.48 -3.24
N GLU A 24 9.78 -8.59 -4.15
CA GLU A 24 11.01 -7.80 -4.02
C GLU A 24 11.02 -6.96 -2.72
N TYR A 25 9.89 -6.34 -2.39
CA TYR A 25 9.77 -5.57 -1.16
C TYR A 25 9.87 -6.46 0.09
N LEU A 26 9.18 -7.60 0.11
CA LEU A 26 9.18 -8.51 1.25
C LEU A 26 10.56 -9.17 1.46
N LYS A 27 11.25 -9.56 0.39
CA LYS A 27 12.63 -10.06 0.47
C LYS A 27 13.58 -9.03 1.07
N GLU A 28 13.47 -7.77 0.63
CA GLU A 28 14.26 -6.69 1.20
C GLU A 28 13.92 -6.44 2.68
N LYS A 29 12.64 -6.62 3.06
CA LYS A 29 12.22 -6.51 4.46
C LYS A 29 12.77 -7.65 5.30
N GLU A 30 12.70 -8.88 4.82
CA GLU A 30 13.24 -10.04 5.51
C GLU A 30 14.77 -9.93 5.70
N GLU A 31 15.50 -9.42 4.69
CA GLU A 31 16.95 -9.15 4.83
C GLU A 31 17.28 -8.08 5.89
N LYS A 32 16.42 -7.06 6.04
CA LYS A 32 16.66 -5.93 6.95
C LYS A 32 16.13 -6.14 8.34
N MET A 33 15.02 -6.84 8.45
CA MET A 33 14.29 -7.06 9.69
C MET A 33 13.70 -8.49 9.66
N PRO A 34 14.54 -9.53 9.87
CA PRO A 34 14.09 -10.92 9.82
C PRO A 34 12.92 -11.19 10.77
N GLY A 35 11.95 -11.98 10.31
CA GLY A 35 10.79 -12.37 11.09
C GLY A 35 9.83 -11.23 11.42
N SER A 36 9.84 -10.13 10.67
CA SER A 36 8.89 -9.03 10.84
C SER A 36 7.47 -9.45 10.49
N SER A 37 6.51 -9.16 11.37
CA SER A 37 5.09 -9.41 11.09
C SER A 37 4.48 -8.34 10.20
N GLY A 38 3.65 -8.74 9.23
CA GLY A 38 2.95 -7.83 8.33
C GLY A 38 1.59 -8.31 7.88
N ILE A 39 0.76 -7.37 7.43
CA ILE A 39 -0.58 -7.65 6.90
C ILE A 39 -0.66 -7.16 5.47
N ILE A 40 -1.23 -7.98 4.59
CA ILE A 40 -1.49 -7.63 3.18
C ILE A 40 -3.01 -7.69 2.96
N TYR A 41 -3.62 -6.53 2.72
CA TYR A 41 -5.04 -6.43 2.44
C TYR A 41 -5.32 -6.54 0.94
N CYS A 42 -6.25 -7.42 0.58
CA CYS A 42 -6.74 -7.63 -0.77
C CYS A 42 -8.23 -7.32 -0.86
N LEU A 43 -8.68 -6.86 -2.02
CA LEU A 43 -10.08 -6.47 -2.25
C LEU A 43 -11.03 -7.67 -2.36
N SER A 44 -10.55 -8.82 -2.84
CA SER A 44 -11.36 -10.02 -3.07
C SER A 44 -10.75 -11.28 -2.47
N ARG A 45 -11.60 -12.29 -2.17
CA ARG A 45 -11.17 -13.62 -1.74
C ARG A 45 -10.19 -14.26 -2.73
N LYS A 46 -10.47 -14.10 -4.02
CA LYS A 46 -9.62 -14.61 -5.10
C LYS A 46 -8.20 -14.01 -5.03
N ASN A 47 -8.09 -12.69 -4.84
CA ASN A 47 -6.78 -12.05 -4.68
C ASN A 47 -6.04 -12.54 -3.43
N VAL A 48 -6.76 -12.79 -2.31
CA VAL A 48 -6.15 -13.35 -1.09
C VAL A 48 -5.53 -14.71 -1.38
N GLU A 49 -6.27 -15.60 -2.06
CA GLU A 49 -5.77 -16.95 -2.39
C GLU A 49 -4.57 -16.88 -3.34
N GLU A 50 -4.64 -16.09 -4.40
CA GLU A 50 -3.57 -15.92 -5.39
C GLU A 50 -2.29 -15.37 -4.74
N VAL A 51 -2.40 -14.29 -3.96
CA VAL A 51 -1.24 -13.66 -3.29
C VAL A 51 -0.66 -14.59 -2.23
N CYS A 52 -1.49 -15.25 -1.41
CA CYS A 52 -1.04 -16.19 -0.40
C CYS A 52 -0.34 -17.39 -1.03
N TYR A 53 -0.88 -17.94 -2.10
CA TYR A 53 -0.26 -19.06 -2.83
C TYR A 53 1.12 -18.66 -3.36
N GLN A 54 1.21 -17.51 -4.06
CA GLN A 54 2.46 -17.05 -4.65
C GLN A 54 3.54 -16.81 -3.58
N LEU A 55 3.20 -16.11 -2.49
CA LEU A 55 4.15 -15.86 -1.41
C LEU A 55 4.63 -17.14 -0.73
N ARG A 56 3.77 -18.17 -0.67
CA ARG A 56 4.16 -19.49 -0.13
C ARG A 56 5.15 -20.21 -1.05
N GLU A 57 4.93 -20.15 -2.38
CA GLU A 57 5.87 -20.68 -3.37
C GLU A 57 7.23 -19.96 -3.31
N ASP A 58 7.22 -18.65 -3.03
CA ASP A 58 8.43 -17.84 -2.87
C ASP A 58 9.12 -18.04 -1.50
N GLY A 59 8.60 -18.95 -0.65
CA GLY A 59 9.19 -19.38 0.61
C GLY A 59 8.86 -18.54 1.84
N PHE A 60 7.91 -17.61 1.74
CA PHE A 60 7.49 -16.80 2.89
C PHE A 60 6.60 -17.58 3.87
N SER A 61 6.73 -17.26 5.16
CA SER A 61 5.87 -17.76 6.23
C SER A 61 4.54 -17.02 6.26
N VAL A 62 3.57 -17.46 5.43
CA VAL A 62 2.32 -16.77 5.14
C VAL A 62 1.10 -17.59 5.49
N THR A 63 0.04 -16.92 5.95
CA THR A 63 -1.30 -17.47 6.12
C THR A 63 -2.35 -16.51 5.53
N ARG A 64 -3.63 -16.92 5.48
CA ARG A 64 -4.71 -16.19 4.84
C ARG A 64 -5.95 -16.05 5.71
N TYR A 65 -6.76 -15.00 5.46
CA TYR A 65 -8.00 -14.80 6.17
C TYR A 65 -9.06 -14.11 5.29
N HIS A 66 -10.20 -14.76 5.11
CA HIS A 66 -11.38 -14.17 4.45
C HIS A 66 -12.67 -14.94 4.84
N ALA A 67 -13.81 -14.33 4.61
CA ALA A 67 -15.11 -14.88 4.99
C ALA A 67 -15.53 -16.17 4.26
N GLY A 68 -14.76 -16.64 3.27
CA GLY A 68 -15.02 -17.90 2.57
C GLY A 68 -14.35 -19.12 3.21
N LEU A 69 -13.49 -18.93 4.23
CA LEU A 69 -12.87 -20.01 5.01
C LEU A 69 -13.85 -20.49 6.09
N SER A 70 -13.70 -21.74 6.56
CA SER A 70 -14.41 -22.25 7.71
C SER A 70 -14.07 -21.47 8.99
N ASP A 71 -14.91 -21.57 10.01
CA ASP A 71 -14.66 -20.89 11.29
C ASP A 71 -13.40 -21.41 11.96
N GLU A 72 -13.18 -22.74 11.89
CA GLU A 72 -12.00 -23.42 12.42
C GLU A 72 -10.74 -22.92 11.70
N GLU A 73 -10.75 -22.89 10.38
CA GLU A 73 -9.61 -22.46 9.58
C GLU A 73 -9.30 -20.97 9.80
N ARG A 74 -10.34 -20.13 9.92
CA ARG A 74 -10.16 -18.71 10.26
C ARG A 74 -9.50 -18.53 11.62
N LYS A 75 -9.94 -19.31 12.61
CA LYS A 75 -9.39 -19.27 13.97
C LYS A 75 -7.94 -19.73 13.98
N GLU A 76 -7.63 -20.85 13.35
CA GLU A 76 -6.26 -21.38 13.26
C GLU A 76 -5.30 -20.40 12.58
N ASN A 77 -5.68 -19.88 11.40
CA ASN A 77 -4.89 -18.92 10.67
C ASN A 77 -4.67 -17.61 11.44
N GLN A 78 -5.68 -17.14 12.17
CA GLN A 78 -5.56 -15.98 13.02
C GLN A 78 -4.62 -16.23 14.21
N GLU A 79 -4.73 -17.38 14.88
CA GLU A 79 -3.83 -17.77 15.94
C GLU A 79 -2.39 -17.91 15.45
N ASP A 80 -2.16 -18.52 14.29
CA ASP A 80 -0.86 -18.64 13.66
C ASP A 80 -0.17 -17.29 13.47
N PHE A 81 -0.94 -16.29 13.05
CA PHE A 81 -0.43 -14.94 12.91
C PHE A 81 -0.20 -14.24 14.26
N ILE A 82 -1.15 -14.38 15.21
CA ILE A 82 -1.05 -13.74 16.53
C ILE A 82 0.14 -14.29 17.33
N TYR A 83 0.36 -15.60 17.26
CA TYR A 83 1.44 -16.29 18.00
C TYR A 83 2.78 -16.33 17.23
N ASP A 84 2.94 -15.52 16.17
CA ASP A 84 4.17 -15.45 15.33
C ASP A 84 4.57 -16.79 14.69
N ARG A 85 3.67 -17.79 14.59
CA ARG A 85 3.88 -19.02 13.82
C ARG A 85 3.91 -18.75 12.32
N LYS A 86 3.17 -17.72 11.91
CA LYS A 86 3.18 -17.14 10.56
C LYS A 86 3.42 -15.65 10.63
N GLN A 87 4.34 -15.13 9.82
CA GLN A 87 4.74 -13.73 9.83
C GLN A 87 3.84 -12.85 8.97
N ILE A 88 3.28 -13.38 7.90
CA ILE A 88 2.49 -12.61 6.95
C ILE A 88 1.04 -13.10 6.96
N MET A 89 0.12 -12.17 7.16
CA MET A 89 -1.31 -12.40 6.98
C MET A 89 -1.78 -11.75 5.68
N VAL A 90 -2.31 -12.55 4.74
CA VAL A 90 -3.00 -12.03 3.54
C VAL A 90 -4.50 -12.12 3.78
N ALA A 91 -5.21 -10.99 3.71
CA ALA A 91 -6.60 -10.97 4.13
C ALA A 91 -7.48 -10.00 3.34
N THR A 92 -8.79 -10.23 3.37
CA THR A 92 -9.78 -9.20 3.06
C THR A 92 -10.03 -8.32 4.29
N ASN A 93 -10.83 -7.26 4.13
CA ASN A 93 -11.29 -6.39 5.23
C ASN A 93 -12.02 -7.15 6.37
N ALA A 94 -12.42 -8.41 6.15
CA ALA A 94 -12.99 -9.27 7.19
C ALA A 94 -11.97 -9.57 8.32
N PHE A 95 -10.67 -9.47 8.05
CA PHE A 95 -9.61 -9.59 9.04
C PHE A 95 -9.37 -8.25 9.72
N GLY A 96 -9.81 -8.11 10.94
CA GLY A 96 -9.54 -6.85 11.60
C GLY A 96 -10.30 -6.59 12.88
N MET A 97 -11.52 -7.03 13.03
CA MET A 97 -12.25 -6.87 14.28
C MET A 97 -11.61 -7.74 15.38
N GLY A 98 -11.12 -7.08 16.44
CA GLY A 98 -10.55 -7.76 17.61
C GLY A 98 -9.07 -8.18 17.50
N ILE A 99 -8.32 -7.74 16.49
CA ILE A 99 -6.89 -8.03 16.37
C ILE A 99 -6.08 -6.91 17.01
N ASP A 100 -5.41 -7.25 18.11
CA ASP A 100 -4.54 -6.33 18.86
C ASP A 100 -3.08 -6.82 18.88
N LYS A 101 -2.57 -7.22 17.71
CA LYS A 101 -1.15 -7.53 17.53
C LYS A 101 -0.36 -6.23 17.39
N SER A 102 0.44 -5.91 18.41
CA SER A 102 1.14 -4.61 18.48
C SER A 102 2.38 -4.52 17.58
N ASN A 103 3.03 -5.64 17.28
CA ASN A 103 4.31 -5.71 16.56
C ASN A 103 4.18 -5.85 15.04
N VAL A 104 3.11 -5.37 14.42
CA VAL A 104 2.96 -5.33 12.96
C VAL A 104 3.88 -4.25 12.38
N ARG A 105 4.87 -4.68 11.56
CA ARG A 105 5.88 -3.77 10.98
C ARG A 105 5.49 -3.17 9.64
N TYR A 106 4.57 -3.78 8.92
CA TYR A 106 4.05 -3.23 7.67
C TYR A 106 2.60 -3.64 7.43
N VAL A 107 1.86 -2.72 6.83
CA VAL A 107 0.52 -2.97 6.27
C VAL A 107 0.56 -2.59 4.80
N ILE A 108 0.25 -3.56 3.93
CA ILE A 108 0.25 -3.37 2.49
C ILE A 108 -1.19 -3.53 1.98
N HIS A 109 -1.70 -2.49 1.32
CA HIS A 109 -2.92 -2.61 0.55
C HIS A 109 -2.55 -3.01 -0.89
N TYR A 110 -2.74 -4.29 -1.20
CA TYR A 110 -2.48 -4.85 -2.52
C TYR A 110 -3.43 -4.29 -3.58
N ASN A 111 -4.64 -3.95 -3.18
CA ASN A 111 -5.63 -3.21 -3.96
C ASN A 111 -6.02 -1.93 -3.20
N MET A 112 -6.51 -0.92 -3.94
CA MET A 112 -7.05 0.28 -3.32
C MET A 112 -8.30 -0.05 -2.48
N PRO A 113 -8.35 0.32 -1.18
CA PRO A 113 -9.54 0.14 -0.35
C PRO A 113 -10.75 0.90 -0.91
N LYS A 114 -11.95 0.50 -0.50
CA LYS A 114 -13.19 1.13 -0.99
C LYS A 114 -13.36 2.58 -0.55
N ASN A 115 -12.82 2.96 0.60
CA ASN A 115 -12.93 4.32 1.17
C ASN A 115 -11.79 4.61 2.15
N MET A 116 -11.70 5.88 2.58
CA MET A 116 -10.67 6.37 3.51
C MET A 116 -10.79 5.77 4.90
N GLU A 117 -12.00 5.50 5.37
CA GLU A 117 -12.26 4.92 6.69
C GLU A 117 -11.69 3.50 6.79
N SER A 118 -11.94 2.66 5.78
CA SER A 118 -11.36 1.31 5.68
C SER A 118 -9.84 1.38 5.63
N TYR A 119 -9.29 2.26 4.78
CA TYR A 119 -7.83 2.46 4.70
C TYR A 119 -7.23 2.84 6.05
N TYR A 120 -7.81 3.81 6.75
CA TYR A 120 -7.32 4.29 8.04
C TYR A 120 -7.35 3.20 9.12
N GLN A 121 -8.46 2.45 9.21
CA GLN A 121 -8.60 1.36 10.18
C GLN A 121 -7.60 0.22 9.92
N GLU A 122 -7.37 -0.12 8.67
CA GLU A 122 -6.45 -1.18 8.25
C GLU A 122 -5.00 -0.74 8.42
N ALA A 123 -4.63 0.45 7.93
CA ALA A 123 -3.30 1.03 8.09
C ALA A 123 -2.93 1.29 9.56
N GLY A 124 -3.91 1.65 10.39
CA GLY A 124 -3.74 1.90 11.82
C GLY A 124 -3.36 0.66 12.66
N ARG A 125 -3.24 -0.52 12.04
CA ARG A 125 -2.71 -1.73 12.70
C ARG A 125 -1.19 -1.76 12.75
N ALA A 126 -0.52 -0.97 11.92
CA ALA A 126 0.93 -0.91 11.87
C ALA A 126 1.49 -0.12 13.05
N GLY A 127 2.52 -0.65 13.72
CA GLY A 127 3.31 0.06 14.71
C GLY A 127 2.60 0.47 16.00
N ARG A 128 1.63 -0.31 16.46
CA ARG A 128 0.91 -0.01 17.73
C ARG A 128 1.79 -0.03 18.97
N ASP A 129 2.95 -0.65 18.91
CA ASP A 129 3.97 -0.62 19.96
C ASP A 129 4.86 0.65 19.93
N GLY A 130 4.59 1.58 19.01
CA GLY A 130 5.32 2.83 18.82
C GLY A 130 6.64 2.68 18.06
N LEU A 131 7.00 1.49 17.58
CA LEU A 131 8.14 1.31 16.70
C LEU A 131 7.80 1.71 15.25
N PRO A 132 8.80 2.08 14.44
CA PRO A 132 8.61 2.42 13.04
C PRO A 132 7.93 1.29 12.27
N ALA A 133 6.89 1.65 11.53
CA ALA A 133 6.14 0.75 10.67
C ALA A 133 5.80 1.44 9.36
N GLU A 134 5.55 0.63 8.32
CA GLU A 134 5.28 1.15 6.98
C GLU A 134 3.86 0.81 6.53
N CYS A 135 3.18 1.80 5.96
CA CYS A 135 1.89 1.61 5.30
C CYS A 135 2.07 1.85 3.80
N ILE A 136 1.77 0.86 2.99
CA ILE A 136 1.96 0.89 1.54
C ILE A 136 0.63 0.68 0.86
N LEU A 137 0.31 1.56 -0.08
CA LEU A 137 -0.87 1.44 -0.91
C LEU A 137 -0.46 1.23 -2.37
N LEU A 138 -0.85 0.09 -2.94
CA LEU A 138 -0.71 -0.19 -4.36
C LEU A 138 -2.01 0.20 -5.06
N TYR A 139 -1.89 1.00 -6.10
CA TYR A 139 -3.03 1.48 -6.88
C TYR A 139 -2.98 0.98 -8.33
N ALA A 140 -4.15 0.58 -8.85
CA ALA A 140 -4.41 0.44 -10.27
C ALA A 140 -5.80 0.97 -10.61
N GLY A 141 -5.97 1.54 -11.81
CA GLY A 141 -7.28 2.03 -12.25
C GLY A 141 -8.38 0.96 -12.23
N GLN A 142 -8.01 -0.32 -12.39
CA GLN A 142 -8.93 -1.45 -12.26
C GLN A 142 -9.55 -1.56 -10.86
N ASP A 143 -8.87 -1.10 -9.82
CA ASP A 143 -9.40 -1.13 -8.44
C ASP A 143 -10.61 -0.20 -8.30
N VAL A 144 -10.61 0.95 -9.00
CA VAL A 144 -11.75 1.87 -9.03
C VAL A 144 -12.96 1.19 -9.67
N ILE A 145 -12.75 0.56 -10.84
CA ILE A 145 -13.82 -0.14 -11.57
C ILE A 145 -14.40 -1.28 -10.72
N THR A 146 -13.54 -2.04 -10.04
CA THR A 146 -13.97 -3.14 -9.17
C THR A 146 -14.78 -2.62 -7.97
N ASN A 147 -14.35 -1.52 -7.36
CA ASN A 147 -15.09 -0.90 -6.25
C ASN A 147 -16.43 -0.33 -6.72
N GLN A 148 -16.48 0.31 -7.91
CA GLN A 148 -17.74 0.78 -8.51
C GLN A 148 -18.71 -0.38 -8.75
N PHE A 149 -18.24 -1.49 -9.30
CA PHE A 149 -19.04 -2.70 -9.47
C PHE A 149 -19.62 -3.21 -8.15
N PHE A 150 -18.85 -3.20 -7.06
CA PHE A 150 -19.37 -3.58 -5.74
C PHE A 150 -20.43 -2.59 -5.23
N ILE A 151 -20.25 -1.29 -5.42
CA ILE A 151 -21.23 -0.27 -5.04
C ILE A 151 -22.54 -0.47 -5.82
N GLU A 152 -22.45 -0.74 -7.12
CA GLU A 152 -23.62 -0.99 -7.97
C GLU A 152 -24.42 -2.23 -7.52
N ASN A 153 -23.73 -3.30 -7.12
CA ASN A 153 -24.37 -4.53 -6.67
C ASN A 153 -24.91 -4.47 -5.25
N MET A 154 -24.26 -3.74 -4.33
CA MET A 154 -24.78 -3.53 -2.96
C MET A 154 -26.14 -2.85 -2.96
N ALA A 155 -26.41 -1.98 -3.93
CA ALA A 155 -27.64 -1.22 -4.01
C ALA A 155 -28.88 -2.08 -4.39
N GLN A 156 -28.69 -3.34 -4.78
CA GLN A 156 -29.80 -4.24 -5.13
C GLN A 156 -30.45 -4.94 -3.92
N GLU A 157 -29.86 -4.83 -2.74
CA GLU A 157 -30.31 -5.51 -1.52
C GLU A 157 -31.34 -4.72 -0.70
N SER A 158 -31.64 -3.46 -1.05
CA SER A 158 -32.60 -2.60 -0.33
C SER A 158 -33.97 -2.59 -1.00
N GLU A 159 -35.03 -2.69 -0.20
CA GLU A 159 -36.44 -2.64 -0.69
C GLU A 159 -36.89 -1.21 -1.05
N ASP A 160 -36.19 -0.16 -0.59
CA ASP A 160 -36.50 1.24 -0.86
C ASP A 160 -35.55 1.86 -1.90
N PRO A 161 -36.07 2.23 -3.10
CA PRO A 161 -35.26 2.81 -4.17
C PRO A 161 -34.58 4.15 -3.82
N GLU A 162 -35.22 5.02 -3.00
CA GLU A 162 -34.66 6.32 -2.63
C GLU A 162 -33.49 6.15 -1.66
N THR A 163 -33.66 5.32 -0.64
CA THR A 163 -32.58 4.98 0.30
C THR A 163 -31.40 4.32 -0.44
N THR A 164 -31.68 3.42 -1.38
CA THR A 164 -30.68 2.78 -2.22
C THR A 164 -29.86 3.79 -3.03
N ALA A 165 -30.52 4.75 -3.69
CA ALA A 165 -29.87 5.81 -4.46
C ALA A 165 -28.97 6.70 -3.58
N LEU A 166 -29.42 7.04 -2.39
CA LEU A 166 -28.66 7.85 -1.43
C LEU A 166 -27.40 7.12 -0.91
N ILE A 167 -27.54 5.83 -0.58
CA ILE A 167 -26.40 4.99 -0.16
C ILE A 167 -25.37 4.91 -1.29
N ARG A 168 -25.81 4.63 -2.51
CA ARG A 168 -24.96 4.57 -3.69
C ARG A 168 -24.18 5.87 -3.87
N GLN A 169 -24.86 7.01 -3.88
CA GLN A 169 -24.25 8.32 -4.03
C GLN A 169 -23.17 8.54 -2.96
N ARG A 170 -23.44 8.22 -1.71
CA ARG A 170 -22.48 8.36 -0.61
C ARG A 170 -21.24 7.46 -0.78
N GLU A 171 -21.41 6.21 -1.21
CA GLU A 171 -20.29 5.30 -1.43
C GLU A 171 -19.47 5.72 -2.66
N GLU A 172 -20.10 6.25 -3.72
CA GLU A 172 -19.40 6.84 -4.87
C GLU A 172 -18.56 8.07 -4.48
N GLU A 173 -19.09 8.96 -3.64
CA GLU A 173 -18.35 10.11 -3.10
C GLU A 173 -17.16 9.67 -2.23
N ARG A 174 -17.32 8.64 -1.41
CA ARG A 174 -16.25 8.06 -0.60
C ARG A 174 -15.16 7.44 -1.47
N LEU A 175 -15.56 6.68 -2.49
CA LEU A 175 -14.65 6.10 -3.47
C LEU A 175 -13.88 7.19 -4.23
N LYS A 176 -14.54 8.29 -4.63
CA LYS A 176 -13.90 9.43 -5.27
C LYS A 176 -12.83 10.06 -4.37
N LYS A 177 -13.11 10.24 -3.07
CA LYS A 177 -12.13 10.77 -2.09
C LYS A 177 -10.94 9.83 -1.91
N MET A 178 -11.16 8.52 -1.85
CA MET A 178 -10.10 7.52 -1.77
C MET A 178 -9.25 7.49 -3.05
N THR A 179 -9.89 7.59 -4.21
CA THR A 179 -9.18 7.69 -5.50
C THR A 179 -8.30 8.94 -5.53
N PHE A 180 -8.83 10.10 -5.11
CA PHE A 180 -8.06 11.34 -5.03
C PHE A 180 -6.86 11.22 -4.09
N TYR A 181 -7.01 10.55 -2.95
CA TYR A 181 -5.90 10.25 -2.03
C TYR A 181 -4.75 9.51 -2.72
N CYS A 182 -5.04 8.60 -3.65
CA CYS A 182 -4.02 7.85 -4.39
C CYS A 182 -3.20 8.73 -5.34
N PHE A 183 -3.74 9.85 -5.79
CA PHE A 183 -3.11 10.75 -6.77
C PHE A 183 -2.61 12.06 -6.18
N THR A 184 -3.06 12.44 -4.98
CA THR A 184 -2.67 13.72 -4.39
C THR A 184 -1.16 13.86 -4.24
N HIS A 185 -0.65 15.08 -4.48
CA HIS A 185 0.72 15.49 -4.19
C HIS A 185 0.86 16.22 -2.85
N GLU A 186 -0.25 16.39 -2.15
CA GLU A 186 -0.26 16.96 -0.81
C GLU A 186 0.29 15.97 0.22
N CYS A 187 0.54 16.43 1.44
CA CYS A 187 0.93 15.56 2.53
C CYS A 187 -0.14 14.49 2.77
N LEU A 188 0.22 13.21 2.61
CA LEU A 188 -0.72 12.10 2.76
C LEU A 188 -1.31 12.01 4.17
N ARG A 189 -0.52 12.33 5.19
CA ARG A 189 -1.00 12.33 6.57
C ARG A 189 -1.96 13.47 6.83
N ASP A 190 -1.66 14.66 6.35
CA ASP A 190 -2.53 15.81 6.47
C ASP A 190 -3.85 15.63 5.72
N TYR A 191 -3.81 14.99 4.54
CA TYR A 191 -5.00 14.63 3.80
C TYR A 191 -5.94 13.73 4.61
N ILE A 192 -5.39 12.70 5.31
CA ILE A 192 -6.17 11.82 6.18
C ILE A 192 -6.75 12.62 7.35
N LEU A 193 -5.96 13.46 8.01
CA LEU A 193 -6.42 14.27 9.14
C LEU A 193 -7.57 15.19 8.74
N ARG A 194 -7.42 15.90 7.63
CA ARG A 194 -8.49 16.78 7.08
C ARG A 194 -9.75 16.00 6.71
N TYR A 195 -9.61 14.79 6.19
CA TYR A 195 -10.76 13.93 5.90
C TYR A 195 -11.61 13.65 7.15
N PHE A 196 -10.96 13.48 8.31
CA PHE A 196 -11.61 13.26 9.60
C PHE A 196 -11.88 14.55 10.39
N GLY A 197 -11.71 15.72 9.78
CA GLY A 197 -12.03 17.02 10.40
C GLY A 197 -10.91 17.62 11.26
N GLU A 198 -9.70 17.04 11.23
CA GLU A 198 -8.53 17.58 11.89
C GLU A 198 -7.66 18.36 10.89
N TYR A 199 -7.16 19.51 11.29
CA TYR A 199 -6.33 20.36 10.43
C TYR A 199 -4.89 20.37 10.95
N GLY A 200 -3.97 19.97 10.08
CA GLY A 200 -2.54 19.87 10.37
C GLY A 200 -1.70 20.94 9.66
N SER A 201 -0.40 20.70 9.59
CA SER A 201 0.60 21.63 9.05
C SER A 201 0.87 21.46 7.54
N ASN A 202 0.08 20.76 6.79
CA ASN A 202 0.30 20.40 5.38
C ASN A 202 1.63 19.68 5.09
N TYR A 203 2.41 19.35 6.12
CA TYR A 203 3.71 18.69 6.02
C TYR A 203 4.00 17.83 7.24
N CYS A 204 4.24 16.53 7.05
CA CYS A 204 4.54 15.61 8.14
C CYS A 204 6.01 15.14 8.17
N GLY A 205 6.82 15.47 7.17
CA GLY A 205 8.22 15.06 7.06
C GLY A 205 8.47 13.55 6.96
N ASN A 206 7.40 12.74 6.83
CA ASN A 206 7.51 11.28 6.90
C ASN A 206 6.76 10.52 5.80
N CYS A 207 5.73 11.10 5.18
CA CYS A 207 5.03 10.44 4.09
C CYS A 207 5.80 10.55 2.76
N SER A 208 5.49 9.67 1.82
CA SER A 208 6.16 9.65 0.52
C SER A 208 6.11 11.00 -0.20
N ASN A 209 4.99 11.73 -0.10
CA ASN A 209 4.86 13.02 -0.76
C ASN A 209 5.74 14.10 -0.11
N CYS A 210 5.88 14.10 1.22
CA CYS A 210 6.77 15.04 1.92
C CYS A 210 8.26 14.75 1.67
N LEU A 211 8.61 13.48 1.42
CA LEU A 211 10.00 13.04 1.21
C LEU A 211 10.43 13.01 -0.26
N SER A 212 9.48 13.13 -1.20
CA SER A 212 9.76 13.16 -2.64
C SER A 212 10.00 14.59 -3.12
N GLU A 213 10.97 14.74 -4.02
CA GLU A 213 11.11 15.96 -4.78
C GLU A 213 10.17 15.92 -5.98
N PHE A 214 9.36 16.96 -6.11
CA PHE A 214 8.45 17.14 -7.25
C PHE A 214 8.94 18.33 -8.11
N GLU A 215 8.75 18.20 -9.41
CA GLU A 215 8.83 19.31 -10.34
C GLU A 215 7.46 19.59 -10.95
N THR A 216 7.17 20.84 -11.22
CA THR A 216 5.97 21.22 -11.96
C THR A 216 6.29 21.14 -13.45
N VAL A 217 5.58 20.28 -14.16
CA VAL A 217 5.76 20.07 -15.59
C VAL A 217 4.53 20.56 -16.32
N ASP A 218 4.74 21.29 -17.39
CA ASP A 218 3.66 21.63 -18.33
C ASP A 218 3.34 20.39 -19.16
N VAL A 219 2.13 19.90 -19.01
CA VAL A 219 1.59 18.72 -19.72
C VAL A 219 0.45 19.11 -20.66
N THR A 220 0.28 20.40 -20.95
CA THR A 220 -0.81 20.96 -21.74
C THR A 220 -0.94 20.26 -23.09
N ALA A 221 0.15 20.16 -23.84
CA ALA A 221 0.14 19.54 -25.17
C ALA A 221 -0.31 18.08 -25.10
N ALA A 222 0.26 17.31 -24.16
CA ALA A 222 -0.09 15.90 -24.00
C ALA A 222 -1.55 15.72 -23.50
N ALA A 223 -2.02 16.58 -22.62
CA ALA A 223 -3.40 16.58 -22.14
C ALA A 223 -4.40 16.91 -23.27
N LYS A 224 -4.12 17.94 -24.09
CA LYS A 224 -4.92 18.28 -25.27
C LYS A 224 -4.93 17.14 -26.30
N ALA A 225 -3.80 16.52 -26.57
CA ALA A 225 -3.70 15.36 -27.46
C ALA A 225 -4.56 14.16 -26.96
N ILE A 226 -4.54 13.87 -25.66
CA ILE A 226 -5.38 12.83 -25.07
C ILE A 226 -6.87 13.16 -25.26
N LEU A 227 -7.29 14.35 -24.89
CA LEU A 227 -8.70 14.76 -25.02
C LEU A 227 -9.14 14.85 -26.50
N GLY A 228 -8.26 15.32 -27.39
CA GLY A 228 -8.48 15.38 -28.83
C GLY A 228 -8.69 13.99 -29.43
N CYS A 229 -7.81 13.04 -29.12
CA CYS A 229 -7.90 11.65 -29.56
C CYS A 229 -9.23 11.00 -29.10
N VAL A 230 -9.63 11.22 -27.85
CA VAL A 230 -10.91 10.72 -27.29
C VAL A 230 -12.09 11.33 -28.03
N ARG A 231 -12.05 12.64 -28.34
CA ARG A 231 -13.09 13.36 -29.08
C ARG A 231 -13.23 12.84 -30.52
N GLU A 232 -12.14 12.71 -31.24
CA GLU A 232 -12.11 12.27 -32.63
C GLU A 232 -12.62 10.84 -32.81
N CYS A 233 -12.24 9.92 -31.92
CA CYS A 233 -12.75 8.55 -31.94
C CYS A 233 -14.18 8.42 -31.38
N ARG A 234 -14.88 9.56 -31.20
CA ARG A 234 -16.27 9.65 -30.69
C ARG A 234 -16.49 8.93 -29.36
N GLN A 235 -15.46 8.96 -28.49
CA GLN A 235 -15.54 8.40 -27.14
C GLN A 235 -15.97 6.91 -27.13
N ARG A 236 -15.39 6.08 -28.03
CA ARG A 236 -15.80 4.68 -28.21
C ARG A 236 -14.84 3.68 -27.58
N TYR A 237 -13.64 4.10 -27.21
CA TYR A 237 -12.57 3.18 -26.83
C TYR A 237 -12.08 3.42 -25.41
N GLY A 238 -11.51 2.37 -24.83
CA GLY A 238 -10.93 2.39 -23.49
C GLY A 238 -9.50 2.94 -23.47
N THR A 239 -9.00 3.17 -22.24
CA THR A 239 -7.71 3.78 -21.97
C THR A 239 -6.54 3.18 -22.75
N THR A 240 -6.48 1.85 -22.88
CA THR A 240 -5.37 1.18 -23.59
C THR A 240 -5.34 1.56 -25.06
N VAL A 241 -6.50 1.56 -25.75
CA VAL A 241 -6.57 1.91 -27.17
C VAL A 241 -6.18 3.38 -27.38
N ILE A 242 -6.66 4.29 -26.53
CA ILE A 242 -6.30 5.73 -26.58
C ILE A 242 -4.79 5.92 -26.42
N LEU A 243 -4.19 5.32 -25.40
CA LEU A 243 -2.76 5.46 -25.13
C LEU A 243 -1.89 4.80 -26.21
N ASP A 244 -2.29 3.63 -26.73
CA ASP A 244 -1.61 2.94 -27.83
C ASP A 244 -1.66 3.77 -29.12
N THR A 245 -2.77 4.45 -29.39
CA THR A 245 -2.93 5.37 -30.53
C THR A 245 -1.95 6.54 -30.40
N LEU A 246 -1.95 7.25 -29.29
CA LEU A 246 -1.10 8.39 -29.05
C LEU A 246 0.40 8.04 -29.06
N HIS A 247 0.75 6.83 -28.62
CA HIS A 247 2.12 6.32 -28.66
C HIS A 247 2.54 5.80 -30.05
N GLY A 248 1.59 5.63 -30.98
CA GLY A 248 1.87 5.10 -32.33
C GLY A 248 2.09 3.61 -32.36
N ALA A 249 1.42 2.85 -31.46
CA ALA A 249 1.57 1.41 -31.39
C ALA A 249 0.92 0.71 -32.60
N ASN A 250 1.65 -0.18 -33.26
CA ASN A 250 1.14 -0.95 -34.39
C ASN A 250 0.58 -2.30 -33.94
N THR A 251 -0.55 -2.28 -33.19
CA THR A 251 -1.21 -3.50 -32.71
C THR A 251 -2.37 -3.92 -33.62
N ALA A 252 -2.78 -5.20 -33.54
CA ALA A 252 -3.94 -5.70 -34.30
C ALA A 252 -5.22 -4.91 -33.98
N LYS A 253 -5.39 -4.47 -32.72
CA LYS A 253 -6.54 -3.65 -32.28
C LYS A 253 -6.55 -2.27 -32.89
N ILE A 254 -5.39 -1.61 -32.97
CA ILE A 254 -5.25 -0.28 -33.58
C ILE A 254 -5.69 -0.33 -35.05
N ARG A 255 -5.20 -1.32 -35.81
CA ARG A 255 -5.60 -1.53 -37.22
C ARG A 255 -7.07 -1.91 -37.36
N GLN A 256 -7.58 -2.81 -36.52
CA GLN A 256 -8.99 -3.25 -36.54
C GLN A 256 -9.96 -2.08 -36.30
N TYR A 257 -9.57 -1.15 -35.42
CA TYR A 257 -10.40 0.01 -35.06
C TYR A 257 -10.07 1.25 -35.91
N ARG A 258 -9.14 1.13 -36.87
CA ARG A 258 -8.66 2.23 -37.73
C ARG A 258 -8.17 3.42 -36.91
N MET A 259 -7.57 3.17 -35.76
CA MET A 259 -7.04 4.21 -34.87
C MET A 259 -5.67 4.76 -35.36
N ASP A 260 -5.06 4.07 -36.32
CA ASP A 260 -3.92 4.57 -37.10
C ASP A 260 -4.29 5.70 -38.08
N GLU A 261 -5.57 5.92 -38.36
CA GLU A 261 -6.10 7.05 -39.13
C GLU A 261 -6.48 8.26 -38.25
N ASN A 262 -6.42 8.13 -36.91
CA ASN A 262 -6.70 9.22 -35.99
C ASN A 262 -5.61 10.29 -36.11
N SER A 263 -5.99 11.60 -36.15
CA SER A 263 -5.05 12.70 -36.34
C SER A 263 -3.98 12.79 -35.24
N HIS A 264 -4.24 12.21 -34.08
CA HIS A 264 -3.33 12.13 -32.94
C HIS A 264 -2.47 10.85 -32.91
N TYR A 265 -2.52 10.00 -33.95
CA TYR A 265 -1.74 8.78 -33.99
C TYR A 265 -0.23 9.05 -33.97
N GLY A 266 0.46 8.50 -32.98
CA GLY A 266 1.90 8.68 -32.79
C GLY A 266 2.34 10.06 -32.33
N GLU A 267 1.43 11.00 -32.07
CA GLU A 267 1.77 12.37 -31.66
C GLU A 267 2.62 12.39 -30.39
N LEU A 268 2.40 11.45 -29.48
CA LEU A 268 3.13 11.34 -28.22
C LEU A 268 4.07 10.12 -28.17
N ALA A 269 4.59 9.68 -29.32
CA ALA A 269 5.46 8.51 -29.41
C ALA A 269 6.77 8.63 -28.60
N LYS A 270 7.23 9.86 -28.33
CA LYS A 270 8.44 10.12 -27.53
C LYS A 270 8.18 10.06 -26.02
N GLU A 271 6.93 10.20 -25.60
CA GLU A 271 6.56 10.15 -24.20
C GLU A 271 6.41 8.69 -23.73
N PRO A 272 6.99 8.32 -22.59
CA PRO A 272 6.80 6.98 -22.05
C PRO A 272 5.31 6.70 -21.73
N VAL A 273 4.82 5.52 -22.07
CA VAL A 273 3.39 5.14 -21.88
C VAL A 273 2.93 5.32 -20.42
N TYR A 274 3.81 5.09 -19.43
CA TYR A 274 3.48 5.33 -18.05
C TYR A 274 3.18 6.81 -17.75
N ARG A 275 3.90 7.73 -18.39
CA ARG A 275 3.67 9.17 -18.23
C ARG A 275 2.35 9.60 -18.86
N LEU A 276 2.03 9.08 -20.05
CA LEU A 276 0.73 9.30 -20.68
C LEU A 276 -0.41 8.80 -19.78
N ARG A 277 -0.23 7.65 -19.12
CA ARG A 277 -1.19 7.11 -18.17
C ARG A 277 -1.34 8.00 -16.93
N GLN A 278 -0.27 8.57 -16.41
CA GLN A 278 -0.34 9.53 -15.30
C GLN A 278 -1.13 10.79 -15.69
N ILE A 279 -0.89 11.33 -16.90
CA ILE A 279 -1.63 12.50 -17.40
C ILE A 279 -3.12 12.16 -17.57
N LEU A 280 -3.45 11.01 -18.15
CA LEU A 280 -4.84 10.57 -18.29
C LEU A 280 -5.54 10.42 -16.92
N ASN A 281 -4.85 9.85 -15.94
CA ASN A 281 -5.38 9.74 -14.59
C ASN A 281 -5.59 11.12 -13.96
N GLU A 282 -4.68 12.07 -14.16
CA GLU A 282 -4.81 13.44 -13.66
C GLU A 282 -5.99 14.17 -14.34
N LEU A 283 -6.21 13.93 -15.63
CA LEU A 283 -7.39 14.43 -16.34
C LEU A 283 -8.69 13.88 -15.76
N GLN A 284 -8.68 12.62 -15.33
CA GLN A 284 -9.83 12.00 -14.65
C GLN A 284 -10.06 12.61 -13.27
N VAL A 285 -9.00 12.79 -12.48
CA VAL A 285 -9.08 13.41 -11.15
C VAL A 285 -9.59 14.85 -11.22
N ARG A 286 -9.15 15.62 -12.22
CA ARG A 286 -9.59 17.00 -12.46
C ARG A 286 -10.93 17.12 -13.16
N GLU A 287 -11.60 16.00 -13.43
CA GLU A 287 -12.93 15.94 -14.04
C GLU A 287 -12.99 16.50 -15.49
N TYR A 288 -11.91 16.30 -16.25
CA TYR A 288 -11.93 16.54 -17.70
C TYR A 288 -12.48 15.33 -18.47
N LEU A 289 -12.30 14.13 -17.94
CA LEU A 289 -12.81 12.88 -18.48
C LEU A 289 -13.16 11.88 -17.38
N TYR A 290 -13.91 10.83 -17.72
CA TYR A 290 -14.15 9.69 -16.87
C TYR A 290 -14.05 8.39 -17.67
N VAL A 291 -13.83 7.28 -16.98
CA VAL A 291 -13.82 5.93 -17.56
C VAL A 291 -15.08 5.23 -17.09
N THR A 292 -15.87 4.67 -18.03
CA THR A 292 -17.11 3.97 -17.68
C THR A 292 -16.82 2.72 -16.85
N ALA A 293 -17.73 2.39 -15.93
CA ALA A 293 -17.62 1.20 -15.08
C ALA A 293 -18.08 -0.09 -15.75
N ASP A 294 -18.52 -0.02 -17.02
CA ASP A 294 -18.99 -1.17 -17.79
C ASP A 294 -17.85 -2.12 -18.21
N THR A 295 -18.21 -3.25 -18.80
CA THR A 295 -17.27 -4.29 -19.27
C THR A 295 -16.19 -3.75 -20.23
N TYR A 296 -16.44 -2.63 -20.90
CA TYR A 296 -15.56 -2.07 -21.93
C TYR A 296 -14.65 -0.96 -21.41
N SER A 297 -14.94 -0.37 -20.23
CA SER A 297 -14.14 0.70 -19.58
C SER A 297 -13.79 1.82 -20.55
N ILE A 298 -14.81 2.42 -21.18
CA ILE A 298 -14.67 3.42 -22.24
C ILE A 298 -14.31 4.79 -21.63
N VAL A 299 -13.39 5.52 -22.28
CA VAL A 299 -13.05 6.89 -21.91
C VAL A 299 -14.07 7.88 -22.47
N ARG A 300 -14.68 8.68 -21.60
CA ARG A 300 -15.69 9.70 -21.93
C ARG A 300 -15.23 11.07 -21.50
N LEU A 301 -15.52 12.10 -22.29
CA LEU A 301 -15.24 13.48 -21.95
C LEU A 301 -16.34 14.06 -21.05
N LEU A 302 -15.92 14.88 -20.10
CA LEU A 302 -16.81 15.72 -19.30
C LEU A 302 -16.87 17.14 -19.90
N PRO A 303 -17.91 17.94 -19.60
CA PRO A 303 -18.05 19.30 -20.16
C PRO A 303 -16.84 20.19 -19.96
N LYS A 304 -16.12 20.02 -18.85
CA LYS A 304 -14.90 20.75 -18.53
C LYS A 304 -13.75 20.50 -19.52
N ALA A 305 -13.77 19.40 -20.28
CA ALA A 305 -12.76 19.13 -21.30
C ALA A 305 -12.70 20.23 -22.38
N ALA A 306 -13.82 20.92 -22.66
CA ALA A 306 -13.85 22.02 -23.60
C ALA A 306 -12.92 23.17 -23.16
N GLU A 307 -12.91 23.51 -21.88
CA GLU A 307 -12.06 24.58 -21.32
C GLU A 307 -10.57 24.32 -21.55
N LEU A 308 -10.12 23.06 -21.42
CA LEU A 308 -8.74 22.71 -21.66
C LEU A 308 -8.39 22.61 -23.16
N LEU A 309 -9.34 22.24 -24.00
CA LEU A 309 -9.17 22.14 -25.43
C LEU A 309 -9.11 23.51 -26.14
N ASP A 310 -9.58 24.58 -25.48
CA ASP A 310 -9.48 25.95 -25.98
C ASP A 310 -7.99 26.37 -26.08
N GLU A 311 -7.70 27.41 -26.89
CA GLU A 311 -6.33 27.87 -27.16
C GLU A 311 -5.59 28.25 -25.86
N ASP A 312 -6.26 28.95 -24.95
CA ASP A 312 -5.70 29.42 -23.67
C ASP A 312 -5.66 28.35 -22.57
N GLY A 313 -6.25 27.17 -22.81
CA GLY A 313 -6.29 26.08 -21.84
C GLY A 313 -4.90 25.56 -21.51
N THR A 314 -4.49 25.61 -20.24
CA THR A 314 -3.19 25.12 -19.75
C THR A 314 -3.35 24.08 -18.65
N MET A 315 -2.43 23.13 -18.61
CA MET A 315 -2.40 22.10 -17.59
C MET A 315 -1.00 21.87 -17.05
N LEU A 316 -0.78 22.33 -15.82
CA LEU A 316 0.44 22.03 -15.07
C LEU A 316 0.18 20.83 -14.15
N MET A 317 1.16 19.93 -14.08
CA MET A 317 1.11 18.73 -13.25
C MET A 317 2.39 18.62 -12.42
N LYS A 318 2.24 18.29 -11.12
CA LYS A 318 3.38 17.92 -10.28
C LYS A 318 3.77 16.48 -10.58
N MET A 319 5.01 16.28 -10.99
CA MET A 319 5.58 14.96 -11.25
C MET A 319 6.78 14.75 -10.34
N ALA A 320 6.95 13.52 -9.83
CA ALA A 320 8.17 13.18 -9.11
C ALA A 320 9.35 13.27 -10.05
N LYS A 321 10.42 13.96 -9.64
CA LYS A 321 11.67 13.99 -10.39
C LYS A 321 12.15 12.57 -10.65
N GLU A 322 12.43 12.23 -11.90
CA GLU A 322 13.02 10.95 -12.24
C GLU A 322 14.44 10.88 -11.67
N GLU A 323 14.66 10.02 -10.68
CA GLU A 323 16.03 9.61 -10.35
C GLU A 323 16.61 8.94 -11.60
N LYS A 324 17.67 9.54 -12.19
CA LYS A 324 18.41 8.91 -13.27
C LYS A 324 18.83 7.52 -12.81
N ARG A 325 18.24 6.48 -13.41
CA ARG A 325 18.64 5.10 -13.17
C ARG A 325 20.11 4.97 -13.55
N ILE A 326 20.98 4.92 -12.55
CA ILE A 326 22.36 4.46 -12.75
C ILE A 326 22.24 2.97 -13.13
N PRO A 327 22.80 2.55 -14.29
CA PRO A 327 22.80 1.13 -14.66
C PRO A 327 23.44 0.33 -13.53
N LYS A 328 22.88 -0.83 -13.21
CA LYS A 328 23.47 -1.77 -12.26
C LYS A 328 24.79 -2.33 -12.83
N ALA A 329 25.85 -1.55 -12.74
CA ALA A 329 27.22 -2.01 -12.87
C ALA A 329 27.91 -1.74 -11.54
N ALA A 330 28.34 -2.80 -10.87
CA ALA A 330 29.22 -2.84 -9.71
C ALA A 330 28.84 -1.91 -8.56
N LYS A 331 27.96 -2.34 -7.65
CA LYS A 331 27.81 -1.72 -6.33
C LYS A 331 28.95 -2.20 -5.43
N GLU A 332 30.00 -1.43 -5.31
CA GLU A 332 30.77 -1.31 -4.09
C GLU A 332 29.80 -0.97 -2.93
N LYS A 333 30.01 -1.67 -1.81
CA LYS A 333 29.19 -1.57 -0.58
C LYS A 333 29.29 -0.16 0.02
N THR A 334 28.41 0.75 -0.41
CA THR A 334 28.19 2.00 0.34
C THR A 334 27.07 1.73 1.35
N LYS A 335 27.43 1.78 2.63
CA LYS A 335 26.54 1.62 3.78
C LYS A 335 25.37 2.59 3.68
N THR A 336 24.21 2.11 3.31
CA THR A 336 22.96 2.89 3.27
C THR A 336 22.34 2.89 4.66
N LYS A 337 22.00 4.08 5.11
CA LYS A 337 21.38 4.38 6.40
C LYS A 337 20.06 3.62 6.60
N THR A 338 20.04 2.68 7.54
CA THR A 338 18.89 1.92 8.02
C THR A 338 17.97 2.76 8.93
N SER A 339 16.71 2.40 9.07
CA SER A 339 15.69 3.09 9.89
C SER A 339 16.11 3.28 11.36
N ALA A 340 15.76 4.41 11.97
CA ALA A 340 16.33 4.93 13.21
C ALA A 340 16.25 4.03 14.45
N ALA A 341 15.34 3.07 14.55
CA ALA A 341 15.22 2.24 15.76
C ALA A 341 15.99 0.90 15.70
N ALA A 342 16.28 0.36 14.52
CA ALA A 342 17.13 -0.82 14.38
C ALA A 342 18.57 -0.46 13.97
N LYS A 343 18.87 0.83 13.84
CA LYS A 343 20.15 1.38 13.38
C LYS A 343 21.17 1.53 14.49
N ASP A 344 20.74 1.52 15.72
CA ASP A 344 21.61 1.80 16.85
C ASP A 344 22.08 0.53 17.57
N LEU A 345 21.63 -0.67 17.16
CA LEU A 345 22.14 -1.92 17.69
C LEU A 345 23.47 -2.30 16.99
N SER A 346 24.51 -2.45 17.78
CA SER A 346 25.74 -3.10 17.35
C SER A 346 25.46 -4.58 16.97
N ASN A 347 26.36 -5.24 16.26
CA ASN A 347 26.21 -6.66 15.93
C ASN A 347 26.05 -7.55 17.20
N GLU A 348 26.62 -7.15 18.32
CA GLU A 348 26.47 -7.83 19.60
C GLU A 348 25.08 -7.64 20.20
N GLU A 349 24.55 -6.42 20.19
CA GLU A 349 23.19 -6.11 20.68
C GLU A 349 22.11 -6.77 19.83
N ALA A 350 22.32 -6.85 18.52
CA ALA A 350 21.42 -7.59 17.62
C ALA A 350 21.39 -9.10 17.96
N ALA A 351 22.55 -9.68 18.27
CA ALA A 351 22.61 -11.09 18.70
C ALA A 351 21.91 -11.32 20.04
N VAL A 352 22.06 -10.39 20.99
CA VAL A 352 21.35 -10.43 22.29
C VAL A 352 19.83 -10.29 22.06
N PHE A 353 19.40 -9.36 21.22
CA PHE A 353 18.00 -9.18 20.90
C PHE A 353 17.36 -10.47 20.34
N GLU A 354 18.05 -11.18 19.43
CA GLU A 354 17.52 -12.45 18.88
C GLU A 354 17.45 -13.56 19.96
N LYS A 355 18.41 -13.63 20.91
CA LYS A 355 18.31 -14.54 22.05
C LYS A 355 17.09 -14.22 22.93
N LEU A 356 16.88 -12.95 23.28
CA LEU A 356 15.73 -12.53 24.06
C LEU A 356 14.41 -12.78 23.33
N ARG A 357 14.40 -12.65 22.00
CA ARG A 357 13.24 -12.94 21.16
C ARG A 357 12.91 -14.44 21.16
N ALA A 358 13.91 -15.29 21.05
CA ALA A 358 13.75 -16.75 21.14
C ALA A 358 13.20 -17.17 22.51
N LEU A 359 13.76 -16.66 23.60
CA LEU A 359 13.28 -16.89 24.97
C LEU A 359 11.82 -16.44 25.13
N ARG A 360 11.47 -15.26 24.60
CA ARG A 360 10.09 -14.76 24.63
C ARG A 360 9.13 -15.74 23.92
N MET A 361 9.55 -16.33 22.80
CA MET A 361 8.73 -17.29 22.06
C MET A 361 8.51 -18.59 22.87
N GLU A 362 9.52 -19.05 23.60
CA GLU A 362 9.41 -20.23 24.48
C GLU A 362 8.43 -19.97 25.64
N LEU A 363 8.62 -18.85 26.34
CA LEU A 363 7.73 -18.46 27.44
C LEU A 363 6.30 -18.20 26.97
N ALA A 364 6.13 -17.64 25.77
CA ALA A 364 4.81 -17.44 25.19
C ALA A 364 4.07 -18.76 24.93
N LYS A 365 4.77 -19.80 24.48
CA LYS A 365 4.20 -21.16 24.31
C LYS A 365 3.84 -21.78 25.64
N GLU A 366 4.73 -21.67 26.62
CA GLU A 366 4.53 -22.24 27.97
C GLU A 366 3.30 -21.61 28.66
N HIS A 367 3.22 -20.28 28.65
CA HIS A 367 2.14 -19.53 29.29
C HIS A 367 0.88 -19.39 28.43
N LYS A 368 0.87 -19.92 27.19
CA LYS A 368 -0.25 -19.83 26.22
C LYS A 368 -0.73 -18.39 25.99
N VAL A 369 0.20 -17.46 25.89
CA VAL A 369 -0.05 -16.05 25.60
C VAL A 369 0.67 -15.59 24.35
N PRO A 370 0.15 -14.61 23.60
CA PRO A 370 0.89 -14.01 22.48
C PRO A 370 2.23 -13.44 22.92
N PRO A 371 3.31 -13.60 22.12
CA PRO A 371 4.67 -13.17 22.49
C PRO A 371 4.76 -11.69 22.90
N TYR A 372 4.06 -10.79 22.20
CA TYR A 372 4.06 -9.36 22.49
C TYR A 372 3.41 -8.97 23.83
N ILE A 373 2.62 -9.87 24.44
CA ILE A 373 2.03 -9.69 25.79
C ILE A 373 3.10 -9.78 26.86
N ILE A 374 4.10 -10.65 26.69
CA ILE A 374 5.24 -10.79 27.60
C ILE A 374 6.03 -9.48 27.59
N PHE A 375 6.77 -9.23 26.54
CA PHE A 375 7.47 -7.96 26.31
C PHE A 375 7.37 -7.56 24.84
N SER A 376 7.22 -6.27 24.57
CA SER A 376 7.23 -5.71 23.22
C SER A 376 8.64 -5.77 22.61
N ASP A 377 8.75 -5.71 21.28
CA ASP A 377 10.05 -5.63 20.60
C ASP A 377 10.85 -4.42 21.08
N LYS A 378 10.19 -3.28 21.34
CA LYS A 378 10.80 -2.09 21.91
C LYS A 378 11.46 -2.36 23.27
N THR A 379 10.77 -3.11 24.14
CA THR A 379 11.28 -3.49 25.45
C THR A 379 12.50 -4.41 25.31
N LEU A 380 12.44 -5.40 24.39
CA LEU A 380 13.59 -6.30 24.15
C LEU A 380 14.80 -5.59 23.53
N ILE A 381 14.59 -4.61 22.66
CA ILE A 381 15.67 -3.75 22.12
C ILE A 381 16.33 -2.99 23.25
N GLN A 382 15.56 -2.37 24.12
CA GLN A 382 16.09 -1.64 25.25
C GLN A 382 16.85 -2.55 26.22
N MET A 383 16.35 -3.75 26.51
CA MET A 383 17.08 -4.78 27.29
C MET A 383 18.40 -5.17 26.63
N ALA A 384 18.45 -5.31 25.32
CA ALA A 384 19.67 -5.67 24.58
C ALA A 384 20.71 -4.55 24.61
N MET A 385 20.29 -3.28 24.61
CA MET A 385 21.16 -2.10 24.70
C MET A 385 21.66 -1.87 26.12
N GLU A 386 20.76 -1.88 27.12
CA GLU A 386 21.06 -1.53 28.50
C GLU A 386 21.64 -2.70 29.32
N LYS A 387 21.36 -3.95 28.89
CA LYS A 387 21.84 -5.19 29.51
C LYS A 387 21.64 -5.21 31.01
N PRO A 388 20.41 -5.03 31.51
CA PRO A 388 20.13 -4.98 32.95
C PRO A 388 20.62 -6.27 33.64
N SER A 389 21.26 -6.13 34.79
CA SER A 389 21.90 -7.20 35.55
C SER A 389 21.14 -7.58 36.83
N ASN A 390 20.16 -6.79 37.22
CA ASN A 390 19.38 -7.00 38.44
C ASN A 390 17.93 -6.53 38.26
N LYS A 391 17.08 -6.80 39.27
CA LYS A 391 15.67 -6.46 39.24
C LYS A 391 15.44 -4.94 39.10
N GLU A 392 16.21 -4.11 39.76
CA GLU A 392 16.03 -2.66 39.76
C GLU A 392 16.30 -2.07 38.40
N GLU A 393 17.38 -2.48 37.75
CA GLU A 393 17.70 -2.10 36.37
C GLU A 393 16.68 -2.61 35.39
N MET A 394 16.17 -3.83 35.59
CA MET A 394 15.14 -4.43 34.71
C MET A 394 13.82 -3.66 34.80
N LEU A 395 13.43 -3.20 36.01
CA LEU A 395 12.25 -2.38 36.20
C LEU A 395 12.38 -0.96 35.62
N ALA A 396 13.59 -0.48 35.40
CA ALA A 396 13.86 0.81 34.75
C ALA A 396 13.64 0.72 33.23
N VAL A 397 13.67 -0.48 32.64
CA VAL A 397 13.40 -0.69 31.20
C VAL A 397 11.94 -0.39 30.88
N SER A 398 11.70 0.45 29.89
CA SER A 398 10.32 0.82 29.48
C SER A 398 9.51 -0.40 29.04
N GLY A 399 8.34 -0.58 29.64
CA GLY A 399 7.45 -1.72 29.37
C GLY A 399 7.66 -2.92 30.30
N VAL A 400 8.56 -2.84 31.27
CA VAL A 400 8.74 -3.79 32.37
C VAL A 400 8.14 -3.22 33.63
N GLY A 401 6.93 -3.64 33.97
CA GLY A 401 6.30 -3.34 35.26
C GLY A 401 6.50 -4.49 36.27
N GLU A 402 6.29 -4.23 37.58
CA GLU A 402 6.46 -5.23 38.63
C GLU A 402 5.72 -6.56 38.35
N SER A 403 4.47 -6.47 37.95
CA SER A 403 3.67 -7.67 37.64
C SER A 403 4.20 -8.48 36.45
N LYS A 404 4.79 -7.83 35.45
CA LYS A 404 5.43 -8.53 34.31
C LYS A 404 6.79 -9.09 34.71
N PHE A 405 7.53 -8.37 35.53
CA PHE A 405 8.80 -8.84 36.06
C PHE A 405 8.61 -10.10 36.92
N GLU A 406 7.66 -10.10 37.83
CA GLU A 406 7.36 -11.28 38.68
C GLU A 406 7.01 -12.53 37.88
N LYS A 407 6.34 -12.36 36.75
CA LYS A 407 5.92 -13.48 35.89
C LYS A 407 6.97 -13.97 34.90
N TYR A 408 7.76 -13.03 34.37
CA TYR A 408 8.62 -13.32 33.22
C TYR A 408 10.04 -12.76 33.35
N GLY A 409 10.34 -11.87 34.30
CA GLY A 409 11.58 -11.10 34.34
C GLY A 409 12.84 -11.92 34.63
N GLU A 410 12.76 -12.90 35.54
CA GLU A 410 13.93 -13.72 35.94
C GLU A 410 14.58 -14.48 34.77
N PRO A 411 13.82 -15.18 33.90
CA PRO A 411 14.40 -15.84 32.74
C PRO A 411 15.16 -14.88 31.79
N PHE A 412 14.64 -13.65 31.62
CA PHE A 412 15.33 -12.65 30.80
C PHE A 412 16.61 -12.12 31.44
N LEU A 413 16.64 -11.93 32.76
CA LEU A 413 17.86 -11.59 33.48
C LEU A 413 18.93 -12.70 33.35
N ALA A 414 18.52 -13.96 33.50
CA ALA A 414 19.41 -15.12 33.34
C ALA A 414 19.97 -15.17 31.90
N CYS A 415 19.15 -14.96 30.88
CA CYS A 415 19.58 -14.93 29.48
C CYS A 415 20.57 -13.76 29.20
N LEU A 416 20.39 -12.62 29.83
CA LEU A 416 21.30 -11.47 29.71
C LEU A 416 22.62 -11.67 30.44
N ALA A 417 22.66 -12.48 31.49
CA ALA A 417 23.86 -12.82 32.26
C ALA A 417 24.75 -13.88 31.55
N GLU A 418 24.19 -14.68 30.65
CA GLU A 418 24.92 -15.65 29.84
C GLU A 418 25.72 -14.92 28.74
N ARG A 419 27.05 -14.73 28.98
CA ARG A 419 27.99 -14.11 28.03
C ARG A 419 28.40 -15.05 26.91
#